data_826cc6e753481b69d5ece0987a133393
#
_entry.id   826cc6e753481b69d5ece0987a133393
#
_cell.length_a   1.000
_cell.length_b   1.000
_cell.length_c   1.000
_cell.angle_alpha   90.00
_cell.angle_beta   90.00
_cell.angle_gamma   90.00
#
_symmetry.space_group_name_H-M   'P 1'
#
loop_
_entity.id
_entity.type
_entity.pdbx_description
1 polymer ?
#
loop_
_entity_poly.entity_id
_entity_poly.type
_entity_poly.pdbx_seq_one_letter_code
_entity_poly.pdbx_strand_id
1 'polypeptide(L)'
;MNQSKLLVILLFSGYTIFAQTKDEQTLKDIYKSSLTNSKCYSWLDYLSNSIGARLSGSAKAEKAVQYTKAQLETLGFDRVYLQEMMVPKWVRGEKEIAYFLDNKTKVNIPVCALGGSIATPKSGLTAEVIEVKSIKELETLGEKIKGKIVFYNRPMEPENIETFLSY
;
A
#
# COMPACT_ATOMS: atom_id res chain seq x y z
N MET A 1 58.85 31.11 -11.98
CA MET A 1 57.89 30.21 -12.62
C MET A 1 57.70 30.74 -14.03
N ASN A 2 58.03 29.93 -15.07
CA ASN A 2 58.04 30.41 -16.44
C ASN A 2 56.64 30.87 -16.88
N GLN A 3 56.54 32.02 -17.54
CA GLN A 3 55.28 32.61 -18.00
C GLN A 3 54.46 31.65 -18.87
N SER A 4 55.11 30.74 -19.64
CA SER A 4 54.46 29.72 -20.42
C SER A 4 53.72 28.66 -19.59
N LYS A 5 54.22 28.29 -18.41
CA LYS A 5 53.54 27.37 -17.48
C LYS A 5 52.30 27.98 -16.82
N LEU A 6 52.34 29.30 -16.55
CA LEU A 6 51.21 30.03 -16.02
C LEU A 6 50.06 30.11 -17.04
N LEU A 7 50.39 30.29 -18.31
CA LEU A 7 49.42 30.39 -19.40
C LEU A 7 48.70 29.06 -19.62
N VAL A 8 49.40 27.91 -19.52
CA VAL A 8 48.82 26.58 -19.65
C VAL A 8 47.85 26.28 -18.50
N ILE A 9 48.18 26.68 -17.26
CA ILE A 9 47.29 26.47 -16.09
C ILE A 9 46.00 27.32 -16.23
N LEU A 10 46.08 28.55 -16.74
CA LEU A 10 44.93 29.41 -17.00
C LEU A 10 44.01 28.85 -18.11
N LEU A 11 44.55 28.22 -19.15
CA LEU A 11 43.77 27.56 -20.21
C LEU A 11 43.03 26.32 -19.71
N PHE A 12 43.62 25.53 -18.81
CA PHE A 12 42.98 24.33 -18.24
C PHE A 12 41.84 24.66 -17.25
N SER A 13 41.94 25.76 -16.50
CA SER A 13 40.88 26.19 -15.55
C SER A 13 39.63 26.74 -16.23
N GLY A 14 39.71 27.18 -17.51
CA GLY A 14 38.55 27.65 -18.28
C GLY A 14 37.56 26.56 -18.70
N TYR A 15 38.01 25.32 -18.89
CA TYR A 15 37.12 24.23 -19.34
C TYR A 15 36.22 23.68 -18.26
N THR A 16 36.57 23.80 -16.99
CA THR A 16 35.74 23.29 -15.88
C THR A 16 34.48 24.11 -15.61
N ILE A 17 34.51 25.41 -15.97
CA ILE A 17 33.40 26.35 -15.72
C ILE A 17 32.20 26.06 -16.68
N PHE A 18 32.45 25.62 -17.91
CA PHE A 18 31.39 25.33 -18.88
C PHE A 18 30.62 24.05 -18.58
N ALA A 19 31.26 23.06 -17.98
CA ALA A 19 30.58 21.81 -17.59
C ALA A 19 29.58 22.05 -16.44
N GLN A 20 29.95 22.85 -15.46
CA GLN A 20 29.08 23.19 -14.32
C GLN A 20 27.84 23.98 -14.76
N THR A 21 27.95 24.89 -15.70
CA THR A 21 26.81 25.69 -16.18
C THR A 21 25.78 24.85 -16.95
N LYS A 22 26.22 23.82 -17.69
CA LYS A 22 25.31 22.93 -18.42
C LYS A 22 24.51 22.02 -17.49
N ASP A 23 25.16 21.46 -16.47
CA ASP A 23 24.51 20.61 -15.49
C ASP A 23 23.54 21.42 -14.61
N GLU A 24 23.92 22.64 -14.22
CA GLU A 24 23.03 23.53 -13.47
C GLU A 24 21.79 23.90 -14.29
N GLN A 25 21.94 24.19 -15.59
CA GLN A 25 20.81 24.48 -16.45
C GLN A 25 19.92 23.25 -16.61
N THR A 26 20.49 22.07 -16.82
CA THR A 26 19.75 20.80 -16.92
C THR A 26 18.94 20.53 -15.65
N LEU A 27 19.54 20.73 -14.47
CA LEU A 27 18.84 20.57 -13.19
C LEU A 27 17.68 21.58 -13.03
N LYS A 28 17.89 22.83 -13.42
CA LYS A 28 16.83 23.86 -13.41
C LYS A 28 15.68 23.48 -14.34
N ASP A 29 15.96 22.95 -15.52
CA ASP A 29 14.95 22.53 -16.48
C ASP A 29 14.17 21.33 -16.01
N ILE A 30 14.82 20.32 -15.40
CA ILE A 30 14.16 19.18 -14.74
C ILE A 30 13.25 19.68 -13.62
N TYR A 31 13.74 20.56 -12.75
CA TYR A 31 12.97 21.09 -11.63
C TYR A 31 11.76 21.89 -12.12
N LYS A 32 11.96 22.77 -13.08
CA LYS A 32 10.90 23.58 -13.71
C LYS A 32 9.86 22.66 -14.35
N SER A 33 10.27 21.68 -15.14
CA SER A 33 9.36 20.72 -15.78
C SER A 33 8.56 19.93 -14.75
N SER A 34 9.19 19.47 -13.68
CA SER A 34 8.54 18.77 -12.58
C SER A 34 7.45 19.61 -11.90
N LEU A 35 7.68 20.89 -11.70
CA LEU A 35 6.71 21.79 -11.06
C LEU A 35 5.57 22.25 -12.00
N THR A 36 5.85 22.43 -13.29
CA THR A 36 4.89 23.03 -14.23
C THR A 36 4.12 22.01 -15.04
N ASN A 37 4.73 20.83 -15.31
CA ASN A 37 4.17 19.79 -16.20
C ASN A 37 3.95 18.45 -15.50
N SER A 38 3.98 18.42 -14.16
CA SER A 38 3.78 17.18 -13.40
C SER A 38 2.39 16.59 -13.66
N LYS A 39 2.35 15.32 -14.04
CA LYS A 39 1.13 14.55 -14.20
C LYS A 39 0.77 13.72 -12.95
N CYS A 40 1.66 13.70 -11.96
CA CYS A 40 1.51 12.83 -10.78
C CYS A 40 0.21 13.07 -10.03
N TYR A 41 -0.15 14.33 -9.82
CA TYR A 41 -1.38 14.67 -9.10
C TYR A 41 -2.63 14.21 -9.87
N SER A 42 -2.72 14.49 -11.17
CA SER A 42 -3.88 14.08 -11.99
C SER A 42 -4.01 12.56 -12.10
N TRP A 43 -2.89 11.84 -12.16
CA TRP A 43 -2.90 10.38 -12.16
C TRP A 43 -3.36 9.83 -10.81
N LEU A 44 -2.86 10.41 -9.72
CA LEU A 44 -3.27 10.01 -8.37
C LEU A 44 -4.74 10.32 -8.13
N ASP A 45 -5.22 11.48 -8.57
CA ASP A 45 -6.63 11.87 -8.49
C ASP A 45 -7.52 10.87 -9.22
N TYR A 46 -7.18 10.51 -10.44
CA TYR A 46 -7.96 9.53 -11.20
C TYR A 46 -7.94 8.13 -10.55
N LEU A 47 -6.77 7.67 -10.10
CA LEU A 47 -6.64 6.39 -9.40
C LEU A 47 -7.44 6.36 -8.08
N SER A 48 -7.46 7.46 -7.34
CA SER A 48 -8.08 7.54 -6.01
C SER A 48 -9.56 7.82 -6.09
N ASN A 49 -9.99 8.78 -6.90
CA ASN A 49 -11.35 9.30 -6.91
C ASN A 49 -12.22 8.69 -8.03
N SER A 50 -11.65 8.37 -9.19
CA SER A 50 -12.41 7.78 -10.32
C SER A 50 -12.42 6.25 -10.27
N ILE A 51 -11.30 5.60 -9.97
CA ILE A 51 -11.23 4.14 -9.81
C ILE A 51 -11.58 3.75 -8.36
N GLY A 52 -10.98 4.43 -7.38
CA GLY A 52 -11.22 4.21 -5.96
C GLY A 52 -10.53 2.97 -5.40
N ALA A 53 -11.12 2.37 -4.35
CA ALA A 53 -10.55 1.21 -3.65
C ALA A 53 -10.31 0.03 -4.59
N ARG A 54 -9.13 -0.57 -4.52
CA ARG A 54 -8.61 -1.57 -5.47
C ARG A 54 -8.00 -2.74 -4.72
N LEU A 55 -8.81 -3.69 -4.32
CA LEU A 55 -8.29 -4.94 -3.77
C LEU A 55 -7.62 -5.76 -4.87
N SER A 56 -6.58 -6.48 -4.50
CA SER A 56 -5.89 -7.42 -5.40
C SER A 56 -6.89 -8.36 -6.08
N GLY A 57 -6.73 -8.62 -7.37
CA GLY A 57 -7.62 -9.47 -8.16
C GLY A 57 -9.03 -8.91 -8.42
N SER A 58 -9.32 -7.67 -8.03
CA SER A 58 -10.61 -7.02 -8.32
C SER A 58 -10.64 -6.38 -9.71
N ALA A 59 -11.84 -6.19 -10.26
CA ALA A 59 -12.04 -5.48 -11.52
C ALA A 59 -11.52 -4.02 -11.46
N LYS A 60 -11.53 -3.39 -10.30
CA LYS A 60 -10.96 -2.05 -10.11
C LYS A 60 -9.44 -2.08 -10.12
N ALA A 61 -8.80 -3.13 -9.60
CA ALA A 61 -7.36 -3.31 -9.71
C ALA A 61 -6.95 -3.47 -11.18
N GLU A 62 -7.65 -4.31 -11.93
CA GLU A 62 -7.43 -4.46 -13.38
C GLU A 62 -7.58 -3.13 -14.13
N LYS A 63 -8.64 -2.37 -13.84
CA LYS A 63 -8.85 -1.04 -14.43
C LYS A 63 -7.69 -0.08 -14.13
N ALA A 64 -7.12 -0.14 -12.93
CA ALA A 64 -5.98 0.69 -12.55
C ALA A 64 -4.71 0.28 -13.32
N VAL A 65 -4.48 -1.03 -13.50
CA VAL A 65 -3.35 -1.56 -14.29
C VAL A 65 -3.44 -1.07 -15.74
N GLN A 66 -4.60 -1.20 -16.38
CA GLN A 66 -4.81 -0.75 -17.76
C GLN A 66 -4.67 0.77 -17.90
N TYR A 67 -5.21 1.54 -16.95
CA TYR A 67 -5.02 2.99 -16.92
C TYR A 67 -3.54 3.37 -16.82
N THR A 68 -2.81 2.75 -15.89
CA THR A 68 -1.38 3.04 -15.70
C THR A 68 -0.58 2.70 -16.95
N LYS A 69 -0.86 1.55 -17.57
CA LYS A 69 -0.25 1.18 -18.85
C LYS A 69 -0.48 2.25 -19.90
N ALA A 70 -1.73 2.65 -20.11
CA ALA A 70 -2.08 3.68 -21.10
C ALA A 70 -1.38 5.03 -20.83
N GLN A 71 -1.23 5.43 -19.55
CA GLN A 71 -0.49 6.64 -19.22
C GLN A 71 1.01 6.51 -19.53
N LEU A 72 1.62 5.38 -19.21
CA LEU A 72 3.04 5.13 -19.49
C LEU A 72 3.33 5.12 -21.00
N GLU A 73 2.43 4.60 -21.82
CA GLU A 73 2.55 4.62 -23.27
C GLU A 73 2.62 6.06 -23.87
N THR A 74 2.09 7.06 -23.13
CA THR A 74 2.18 8.47 -23.54
C THR A 74 3.52 9.14 -23.23
N LEU A 75 4.42 8.47 -22.50
CA LEU A 75 5.68 9.06 -22.05
C LEU A 75 6.88 8.82 -22.99
N GLY A 76 6.67 8.10 -24.08
CA GLY A 76 7.72 7.86 -25.08
C GLY A 76 8.74 6.80 -24.67
N PHE A 77 8.37 5.85 -23.80
CA PHE A 77 9.20 4.67 -23.54
C PHE A 77 9.27 3.76 -24.77
N ASP A 78 10.41 3.11 -24.99
CA ASP A 78 10.60 2.17 -26.09
C ASP A 78 9.65 0.99 -26.04
N ARG A 79 9.26 0.58 -24.82
CA ARG A 79 8.35 -0.54 -24.59
C ARG A 79 7.59 -0.40 -23.29
N VAL A 80 6.27 -0.56 -23.36
CA VAL A 80 5.37 -0.71 -22.19
C VAL A 80 4.59 -2.01 -22.36
N TYR A 81 4.67 -2.90 -21.37
CA TYR A 81 3.97 -4.19 -21.42
C TYR A 81 3.44 -4.59 -20.03
N LEU A 82 2.46 -5.46 -20.02
CA LEU A 82 1.94 -6.08 -18.80
C LEU A 82 2.60 -7.44 -18.62
N GLN A 83 2.97 -7.74 -17.39
CA GLN A 83 3.41 -9.07 -16.98
C GLN A 83 2.27 -9.77 -16.25
N GLU A 84 1.88 -10.94 -16.73
CA GLU A 84 0.87 -11.76 -16.07
C GLU A 84 1.39 -12.28 -14.73
N MET A 85 0.54 -12.21 -13.71
CA MET A 85 0.83 -12.76 -12.39
C MET A 85 -0.44 -13.25 -11.71
N MET A 86 -0.33 -14.34 -10.98
CA MET A 86 -1.41 -14.84 -10.13
C MET A 86 -1.44 -14.07 -8.82
N VAL A 87 -2.62 -13.57 -8.45
CA VAL A 87 -2.82 -12.82 -7.22
C VAL A 87 -4.03 -13.37 -6.45
N PRO A 88 -4.01 -13.31 -5.11
CA PRO A 88 -5.19 -13.66 -4.32
C PRO A 88 -6.35 -12.73 -4.66
N LYS A 89 -7.53 -13.30 -4.84
CA LYS A 89 -8.78 -12.56 -5.03
C LYS A 89 -9.67 -12.77 -3.84
N TRP A 90 -9.93 -11.71 -3.09
CA TRP A 90 -10.92 -11.69 -2.04
C TRP A 90 -11.98 -10.64 -2.36
N VAL A 91 -13.25 -10.99 -2.21
CA VAL A 91 -14.38 -10.09 -2.46
C VAL A 91 -15.16 -9.97 -1.17
N ARG A 92 -15.33 -8.74 -0.70
CA ARG A 92 -16.22 -8.47 0.42
C ARG A 92 -17.65 -8.82 0.01
N GLY A 93 -18.29 -9.66 0.80
CA GLY A 93 -19.69 -10.03 0.62
C GLY A 93 -20.67 -8.95 1.12
N GLU A 94 -21.80 -9.38 1.61
CA GLU A 94 -22.77 -8.53 2.28
C GLU A 94 -22.22 -8.04 3.63
N LYS A 95 -22.93 -7.07 4.25
CA LYS A 95 -22.55 -6.54 5.55
C LYS A 95 -22.54 -7.64 6.60
N GLU A 96 -21.45 -7.72 7.33
CA GLU A 96 -21.24 -8.70 8.39
C GLU A 96 -22.20 -8.41 9.57
N ILE A 97 -22.72 -9.47 10.17
CA ILE A 97 -23.62 -9.39 11.33
C ILE A 97 -23.06 -10.28 12.42
N ALA A 98 -22.87 -9.69 13.61
CA ALA A 98 -22.54 -10.45 14.81
C ALA A 98 -23.38 -9.97 16.01
N TYR A 99 -23.66 -10.88 16.92
CA TYR A 99 -24.35 -10.58 18.17
C TYR A 99 -23.94 -11.60 19.23
N PHE A 100 -24.06 -11.23 20.48
CA PHE A 100 -24.02 -12.18 21.59
C PHE A 100 -25.40 -12.29 22.25
N LEU A 101 -25.58 -13.35 23.02
CA LEU A 101 -26.82 -13.58 23.76
C LEU A 101 -26.64 -13.16 25.21
N ASP A 102 -27.39 -12.18 25.65
CA ASP A 102 -27.53 -11.81 27.04
C ASP A 102 -28.92 -12.26 27.55
N ASN A 103 -28.97 -13.26 28.44
CA ASN A 103 -30.21 -13.83 28.93
C ASN A 103 -31.26 -14.13 27.83
N LYS A 104 -30.80 -14.72 26.69
CA LYS A 104 -31.57 -15.00 25.48
C LYS A 104 -31.90 -13.78 24.61
N THR A 105 -31.53 -12.57 24.99
CA THR A 105 -31.69 -11.36 24.22
C THR A 105 -30.48 -11.19 23.29
N LYS A 106 -30.75 -10.91 22.01
CA LYS A 106 -29.68 -10.63 21.05
C LYS A 106 -29.16 -9.20 21.21
N VAL A 107 -27.86 -9.06 21.48
CA VAL A 107 -27.17 -7.78 21.52
C VAL A 107 -26.21 -7.71 20.33
N ASN A 108 -26.50 -6.82 19.38
CA ASN A 108 -25.67 -6.66 18.19
C ASN A 108 -24.34 -6.00 18.53
N ILE A 109 -23.27 -6.49 17.92
CA ILE A 109 -21.92 -5.91 18.01
C ILE A 109 -21.45 -5.44 16.64
N PRO A 110 -20.80 -4.26 16.54
CA PRO A 110 -20.19 -3.82 15.29
C PRO A 110 -19.01 -4.72 14.95
N VAL A 111 -19.01 -5.26 13.73
CA VAL A 111 -17.94 -6.14 13.24
C VAL A 111 -17.57 -5.78 11.81
N CYS A 112 -16.36 -6.12 11.43
CA CYS A 112 -15.87 -5.96 10.07
C CYS A 112 -14.96 -7.16 9.71
N ALA A 113 -15.25 -7.81 8.58
CA ALA A 113 -14.38 -8.87 8.09
C ALA A 113 -13.05 -8.30 7.58
N LEU A 114 -11.95 -8.92 7.96
CA LEU A 114 -10.63 -8.63 7.41
C LEU A 114 -10.48 -9.28 6.02
N GLY A 115 -9.65 -8.71 5.17
CA GLY A 115 -9.33 -9.28 3.88
C GLY A 115 -8.77 -10.70 4.02
N GLY A 116 -9.25 -11.61 3.17
CA GLY A 116 -8.90 -13.03 3.26
C GLY A 116 -9.79 -13.87 4.20
N SER A 117 -10.69 -13.25 4.97
CA SER A 117 -11.64 -13.98 5.82
C SER A 117 -12.54 -14.90 5.00
N ILE A 118 -12.84 -16.07 5.56
CA ILE A 118 -13.78 -17.04 4.99
C ILE A 118 -15.17 -16.75 5.54
N ALA A 119 -16.18 -16.77 4.68
CA ALA A 119 -17.56 -16.55 5.09
C ALA A 119 -18.05 -17.70 6.00
N THR A 120 -18.88 -17.37 6.99
CA THR A 120 -19.63 -18.34 7.75
C THR A 120 -20.69 -19.03 6.87
N PRO A 121 -21.19 -20.22 7.25
CA PRO A 121 -22.34 -20.82 6.57
C PRO A 121 -23.55 -19.86 6.53
N LYS A 122 -24.46 -20.03 5.55
CA LYS A 122 -25.66 -19.19 5.44
C LYS A 122 -26.54 -19.18 6.70
N SER A 123 -26.52 -20.27 7.46
CA SER A 123 -27.22 -20.38 8.75
C SER A 123 -26.56 -19.57 9.88
N GLY A 124 -25.40 -19.01 9.63
CA GLY A 124 -24.55 -18.40 10.66
C GLY A 124 -23.70 -19.43 11.40
N LEU A 125 -22.92 -18.94 12.35
CA LEU A 125 -22.12 -19.72 13.27
C LEU A 125 -22.42 -19.25 14.70
N THR A 126 -22.75 -20.19 15.59
CA THR A 126 -22.93 -19.93 17.02
C THR A 126 -22.01 -20.83 17.80
N ALA A 127 -21.17 -20.28 18.65
CA ALA A 127 -20.25 -21.02 19.50
C ALA A 127 -19.94 -20.23 20.77
N GLU A 128 -19.38 -20.91 21.76
CA GLU A 128 -18.82 -20.25 22.94
C GLU A 128 -17.61 -19.41 22.54
N VAL A 129 -17.42 -18.30 23.24
CA VAL A 129 -16.28 -17.41 23.05
C VAL A 129 -15.21 -17.71 24.10
N ILE A 130 -13.95 -17.79 23.65
CA ILE A 130 -12.79 -17.83 24.52
C ILE A 130 -11.92 -16.61 24.27
N GLU A 131 -11.63 -15.86 25.33
CA GLU A 131 -10.74 -14.71 25.27
C GLU A 131 -9.28 -15.15 25.38
N VAL A 132 -8.40 -14.57 24.54
CA VAL A 132 -6.95 -14.73 24.62
C VAL A 132 -6.26 -13.38 24.42
N LYS A 133 -5.11 -13.19 25.04
CA LYS A 133 -4.31 -11.96 24.98
C LYS A 133 -3.04 -12.08 24.15
N SER A 134 -2.63 -13.30 23.78
CA SER A 134 -1.45 -13.54 22.97
C SER A 134 -1.57 -14.83 22.16
N ILE A 135 -0.82 -14.91 21.07
CA ILE A 135 -0.69 -16.14 20.28
C ILE A 135 -0.12 -17.28 21.14
N LYS A 136 0.84 -16.96 22.02
CA LYS A 136 1.43 -17.94 22.94
C LYS A 136 0.39 -18.52 23.89
N GLU A 137 -0.53 -17.70 24.41
CA GLU A 137 -1.65 -18.18 25.22
C GLU A 137 -2.57 -19.08 24.40
N LEU A 138 -2.90 -18.70 23.17
CA LEU A 138 -3.70 -19.52 22.27
C LEU A 138 -3.08 -20.91 22.05
N GLU A 139 -1.76 -20.96 21.82
CA GLU A 139 -1.03 -22.22 21.65
C GLU A 139 -1.10 -23.13 22.88
N THR A 140 -1.06 -22.56 24.09
CA THR A 140 -1.13 -23.33 25.33
C THR A 140 -2.52 -23.93 25.58
N LEU A 141 -3.57 -23.39 24.99
CA LEU A 141 -4.94 -23.89 25.13
C LEU A 141 -5.18 -25.16 24.32
N GLY A 142 -4.41 -25.40 23.24
CA GLY A 142 -4.45 -26.61 22.44
C GLY A 142 -5.88 -27.00 22.02
N GLU A 143 -6.31 -28.21 22.33
CA GLU A 143 -7.64 -28.74 21.96
C GLU A 143 -8.82 -28.00 22.63
N LYS A 144 -8.59 -27.21 23.68
CA LYS A 144 -9.66 -26.49 24.40
C LYS A 144 -10.33 -25.41 23.54
N ILE A 145 -9.66 -24.93 22.48
CA ILE A 145 -10.22 -23.91 21.58
C ILE A 145 -11.06 -24.52 20.44
N LYS A 146 -11.02 -25.82 20.28
CA LYS A 146 -11.72 -26.49 19.19
C LYS A 146 -13.23 -26.26 19.28
N GLY A 147 -13.84 -25.79 18.19
CA GLY A 147 -15.26 -25.45 18.12
C GLY A 147 -15.67 -24.17 18.85
N LYS A 148 -14.73 -23.35 19.30
CA LYS A 148 -14.99 -22.06 19.94
C LYS A 148 -14.65 -20.88 19.04
N ILE A 149 -15.25 -19.73 19.30
CA ILE A 149 -14.87 -18.44 18.72
C ILE A 149 -13.74 -17.88 19.59
N VAL A 150 -12.58 -17.66 19.01
CA VAL A 150 -11.45 -17.07 19.71
C VAL A 150 -11.56 -15.54 19.62
N PHE A 151 -11.66 -14.89 20.77
CA PHE A 151 -11.63 -13.45 20.88
C PHE A 151 -10.23 -13.00 21.33
N TYR A 152 -9.50 -12.40 20.39
CA TYR A 152 -8.17 -11.89 20.65
C TYR A 152 -8.26 -10.48 21.25
N ASN A 153 -8.16 -10.38 22.56
CA ASN A 153 -8.33 -9.13 23.31
C ASN A 153 -6.97 -8.57 23.76
N ARG A 154 -6.19 -8.08 22.78
CA ARG A 154 -4.96 -7.36 23.04
C ARG A 154 -5.18 -5.86 22.80
N PRO A 155 -4.91 -4.98 23.79
CA PRO A 155 -4.95 -3.55 23.56
C PRO A 155 -3.84 -3.15 22.57
N MET A 156 -4.15 -2.22 21.69
CA MET A 156 -3.14 -1.59 20.84
C MET A 156 -2.19 -0.76 21.71
N GLU A 157 -0.90 -0.89 21.47
CA GLU A 157 0.14 -0.10 22.14
C GLU A 157 0.42 1.17 21.31
N PRO A 158 -0.20 2.33 21.63
CA PRO A 158 -0.15 3.52 20.79
C PRO A 158 1.25 4.17 20.75
N GLU A 159 2.11 3.84 21.72
CA GLU A 159 3.48 4.37 21.82
C GLU A 159 4.47 3.61 20.92
N ASN A 160 4.05 2.52 20.33
CA ASN A 160 4.90 1.70 19.49
C ASN A 160 5.03 2.33 18.10
N ILE A 161 6.24 2.78 17.73
CA ILE A 161 6.52 3.36 16.42
C ILE A 161 6.41 2.30 15.32
N GLU A 162 6.77 1.05 15.63
CA GLU A 162 6.59 -0.09 14.72
C GLU A 162 5.16 -0.64 14.85
N THR A 163 4.28 -0.14 14.00
CA THR A 163 2.83 -0.44 14.04
C THR A 163 2.51 -1.94 14.04
N PHE A 164 3.30 -2.76 13.35
CA PHE A 164 3.10 -4.22 13.30
C PHE A 164 3.39 -4.94 14.62
N LEU A 165 4.10 -4.32 15.55
CA LEU A 165 4.31 -4.87 16.90
C LEU A 165 3.17 -4.54 17.86
N SER A 166 2.28 -3.61 17.46
CA SER A 166 1.22 -3.09 18.32
C SER A 166 -0.07 -3.93 18.29
N TYR A 167 -0.16 -4.96 17.39
CA TYR A 167 -1.31 -5.86 17.26
C TYR A 167 -0.94 -7.26 16.83
#